data_93a2605b4b7198e184efdb8ea8d98696
#
_entry.id   93a2605b4b7198e184efdb8ea8d98696
#
_cell.length_a   1.000
_cell.length_b   1.000
_cell.length_c   1.000
_cell.angle_alpha   90.00
_cell.angle_beta   90.00
_cell.angle_gamma   90.00
#
_symmetry.space_group_name_H-M   'P 1'
#
loop_
_entity.id
_entity.type
_entity.pdbx_description
1 polymer ?
#
loop_
_entity_poly.entity_id
_entity_poly.type
_entity_poly.pdbx_seq_one_letter_code
_entity_poly.pdbx_strand_id
1 'polypeptide(L)'
;MKRTIALLFAAAFAGAYGIVQAAAGPDFLAATPPLPGAGHLSGKLFQAPGIDQLMDFYGDVTDPQLVVFLAGNQFMVVPELVKAFKNAHPDIRRVFVETIPPGVLAQQIDQGALVIGSLRISLKPDVFAAGAASIKRLQEQHGWFETTGGYASNDLVLMVRKGNPKHIGSLNDLARADVRIAMPNPAFEGIARQIQAAYVKAGGESLRRAIMDVKTKDGTTILTQIHHRQSAAYILAGAVDAAPVWSTEGEYQKRLGHEIELLSIPQAQNSTAQYVMAAIRSAPHHESAQAFVEFVKSPEGQEIYRKYGFGPGQSAHVEDAAGDRQ
;
A
#
# COMPACT_ATOMS: atom_id res chain seq x y z
N MET A 1 -30.65 -60.26 21.05
CA MET A 1 -29.73 -59.20 21.55
C MET A 1 -28.94 -58.68 20.35
N LYS A 2 -29.36 -57.59 19.76
CA LYS A 2 -28.70 -56.95 18.61
C LYS A 2 -28.25 -55.54 19.07
N ARG A 3 -26.95 -55.31 19.13
CA ARG A 3 -26.37 -54.02 19.43
C ARG A 3 -26.23 -53.21 18.12
N THR A 4 -26.97 -52.16 18.02
CA THR A 4 -26.90 -51.19 16.93
C THR A 4 -25.78 -50.18 17.27
N ILE A 5 -24.75 -50.13 16.41
CA ILE A 5 -23.69 -49.13 16.50
C ILE A 5 -24.13 -47.93 15.65
N ALA A 6 -24.30 -46.78 16.31
CA ALA A 6 -24.55 -45.51 15.67
C ALA A 6 -23.22 -44.92 15.20
N LEU A 7 -23.02 -44.80 13.89
CA LEU A 7 -21.94 -44.03 13.31
C LEU A 7 -22.33 -42.53 13.29
N LEU A 8 -21.63 -41.71 14.05
CA LEU A 8 -21.66 -40.26 13.93
C LEU A 8 -20.80 -39.86 12.71
N PHE A 9 -21.46 -39.34 11.68
CA PHE A 9 -20.80 -38.63 10.61
C PHE A 9 -20.45 -37.21 11.09
N ALA A 10 -19.20 -36.95 11.36
CA ALA A 10 -18.69 -35.60 11.49
C ALA A 10 -18.49 -35.05 10.08
N ALA A 11 -19.37 -34.15 9.62
CA ALA A 11 -19.20 -33.42 8.38
C ALA A 11 -18.12 -32.34 8.60
N ALA A 12 -16.91 -32.61 8.13
CA ALA A 12 -15.86 -31.60 8.01
C ALA A 12 -16.24 -30.66 6.86
N PHE A 13 -16.62 -29.43 7.19
CA PHE A 13 -16.69 -28.34 6.24
C PHE A 13 -15.25 -27.96 5.84
N ALA A 14 -14.70 -28.61 4.84
CA ALA A 14 -13.55 -28.13 4.10
C ALA A 14 -14.03 -26.99 3.19
N GLY A 15 -13.94 -25.77 3.66
CA GLY A 15 -14.06 -24.58 2.81
C GLY A 15 -12.95 -24.64 1.76
N ALA A 16 -13.28 -25.08 0.56
CA ALA A 16 -12.40 -24.96 -0.58
C ALA A 16 -12.22 -23.47 -0.90
N TYR A 17 -11.19 -22.86 -0.35
CA TYR A 17 -10.59 -21.67 -0.98
C TYR A 17 -10.03 -22.14 -2.31
N GLY A 18 -10.84 -22.04 -3.35
CA GLY A 18 -10.39 -22.19 -4.71
C GLY A 18 -9.32 -21.13 -4.96
N ILE A 19 -8.06 -21.54 -4.95
CA ILE A 19 -7.00 -20.80 -5.61
C ILE A 19 -7.45 -20.78 -7.07
N VAL A 20 -8.03 -19.66 -7.48
CA VAL A 20 -8.20 -19.36 -8.91
C VAL A 20 -6.76 -19.26 -9.42
N GLN A 21 -6.29 -20.35 -9.95
CA GLN A 21 -5.09 -20.41 -10.76
C GLN A 21 -5.40 -19.53 -11.97
N ALA A 22 -5.07 -18.23 -11.85
CA ALA A 22 -5.10 -17.34 -12.99
C ALA A 22 -4.26 -18.01 -14.05
N ALA A 23 -4.85 -18.28 -15.22
CA ALA A 23 -4.13 -18.74 -16.39
C ALA A 23 -2.88 -17.88 -16.48
N ALA A 24 -1.70 -18.50 -16.53
CA ALA A 24 -0.43 -17.84 -16.62
C ALA A 24 -0.48 -16.90 -17.82
N GLY A 25 -0.79 -15.63 -17.56
CA GLY A 25 -0.53 -14.55 -18.49
C GLY A 25 0.97 -14.50 -18.74
N PRO A 26 1.42 -13.89 -19.82
CA PRO A 26 2.84 -13.80 -20.14
C PRO A 26 3.59 -13.35 -18.88
N ASP A 27 4.73 -13.95 -18.67
CA ASP A 27 5.56 -13.86 -17.46
C ASP A 27 6.03 -12.42 -17.26
N PHE A 28 5.13 -11.55 -16.74
CA PHE A 28 5.37 -10.12 -16.54
C PHE A 28 6.51 -9.88 -15.54
N LEU A 29 6.69 -10.83 -14.62
CA LEU A 29 7.73 -10.74 -13.60
C LEU A 29 9.12 -11.03 -14.18
N ALA A 30 9.20 -11.85 -15.23
CA ALA A 30 10.46 -12.13 -15.92
C ALA A 30 10.92 -10.98 -16.83
N ALA A 31 10.01 -10.09 -17.23
CA ALA A 31 10.29 -8.99 -18.16
C ALA A 31 10.63 -7.65 -17.47
N THR A 32 10.46 -7.54 -16.15
CA THR A 32 10.82 -6.32 -15.42
C THR A 32 12.32 -6.33 -15.13
N PRO A 33 13.11 -5.40 -15.70
CA PRO A 33 14.53 -5.31 -15.37
C PRO A 33 14.66 -5.04 -13.86
N PRO A 34 15.68 -5.60 -13.19
CA PRO A 34 15.95 -5.30 -11.79
C PRO A 34 16.11 -3.79 -11.64
N LEU A 35 15.50 -3.22 -10.60
CA LEU A 35 15.56 -1.80 -10.34
C LEU A 35 17.01 -1.32 -10.27
N PRO A 36 17.41 -0.30 -11.09
CA PRO A 36 18.72 0.29 -10.97
C PRO A 36 18.92 0.81 -9.54
N GLY A 37 19.97 0.39 -8.86
CA GLY A 37 20.29 0.83 -7.50
C GLY A 37 19.84 -0.11 -6.37
N ALA A 38 19.10 -1.18 -6.63
CA ALA A 38 18.78 -2.18 -5.61
C ALA A 38 20.02 -2.82 -4.97
N GLY A 39 21.15 -2.87 -5.71
CA GLY A 39 22.42 -3.40 -5.22
C GLY A 39 23.21 -2.49 -4.27
N HIS A 40 22.78 -1.24 -4.04
CA HIS A 40 23.49 -0.27 -3.20
C HIS A 40 22.79 0.05 -1.88
N LEU A 41 21.67 -0.59 -1.58
CA LEU A 41 20.99 -0.40 -0.32
C LEU A 41 21.72 -1.18 0.77
N SER A 42 22.44 -0.47 1.63
CA SER A 42 23.07 -1.05 2.83
C SER A 42 21.98 -1.39 3.84
N GLY A 43 21.63 -2.65 3.94
CA GLY A 43 20.62 -3.17 4.84
C GLY A 43 20.23 -4.60 4.44
N LYS A 44 19.64 -5.35 5.34
CA LYS A 44 19.05 -6.65 5.00
C LYS A 44 17.81 -6.39 4.15
N LEU A 45 17.98 -6.47 2.83
CA LEU A 45 16.91 -6.36 1.86
C LEU A 45 16.28 -7.74 1.64
N PHE A 46 14.98 -7.82 1.76
CA PHE A 46 14.24 -9.03 1.51
C PHE A 46 13.09 -8.74 0.54
N GLN A 47 13.08 -9.46 -0.59
CA GLN A 47 11.98 -9.43 -1.54
C GLN A 47 11.24 -10.77 -1.47
N ALA A 48 9.92 -10.72 -1.32
CA ALA A 48 9.09 -11.91 -1.38
C ALA A 48 8.66 -12.16 -2.82
N PRO A 49 9.04 -13.32 -3.41
CA PRO A 49 8.60 -13.68 -4.75
C PRO A 49 7.08 -13.67 -4.86
N GLY A 50 6.55 -13.07 -5.93
CA GLY A 50 5.12 -13.01 -6.19
C GLY A 50 4.38 -11.82 -5.57
N ILE A 51 5.02 -10.99 -4.74
CA ILE A 51 4.40 -9.75 -4.26
C ILE A 51 4.54 -8.66 -5.32
N ASP A 52 5.70 -8.26 -5.61
CA ASP A 52 6.16 -7.50 -6.78
C ASP A 52 7.70 -7.46 -6.70
N GLN A 53 8.36 -6.77 -7.58
CA GLN A 53 9.83 -6.68 -7.55
C GLN A 53 10.32 -5.46 -6.76
N LEU A 54 9.48 -4.86 -5.92
CA LEU A 54 9.83 -3.74 -5.05
C LEU A 54 10.12 -4.23 -3.63
N MET A 55 10.80 -3.38 -2.87
CA MET A 55 11.12 -3.64 -1.48
C MET A 55 9.85 -3.56 -0.62
N ASP A 56 9.44 -4.68 -0.05
CA ASP A 56 8.35 -4.77 0.92
C ASP A 56 8.86 -4.88 2.35
N PHE A 57 10.07 -5.36 2.52
CA PHE A 57 10.73 -5.57 3.81
C PHE A 57 12.08 -4.89 3.84
N TYR A 58 12.38 -4.23 4.95
CA TYR A 58 13.64 -3.53 5.14
C TYR A 58 14.16 -3.72 6.56
N GLY A 59 15.43 -4.05 6.69
CA GLY A 59 16.13 -4.07 7.96
C GLY A 59 16.22 -5.44 8.65
N ASP A 60 16.27 -5.45 9.98
CA ASP A 60 16.53 -6.64 10.77
C ASP A 60 15.24 -7.34 11.21
N VAL A 61 14.97 -8.50 10.64
CA VAL A 61 13.79 -9.32 10.93
C VAL A 61 14.01 -10.28 12.11
N THR A 62 15.26 -10.44 12.58
CA THR A 62 15.60 -11.47 13.58
C THR A 62 15.39 -11.02 15.02
N ASP A 63 15.82 -9.81 15.35
CA ASP A 63 15.71 -9.24 16.70
C ASP A 63 15.61 -7.72 16.63
N PRO A 64 14.50 -7.17 16.06
CA PRO A 64 14.33 -5.74 15.95
C PRO A 64 14.05 -5.08 17.31
N GLN A 65 14.54 -3.85 17.48
CA GLN A 65 14.21 -2.95 18.59
C GLN A 65 13.05 -2.00 18.23
N LEU A 66 12.66 -2.01 16.95
CA LEU A 66 11.53 -1.26 16.43
C LEU A 66 10.99 -1.97 15.19
N VAL A 67 9.69 -2.24 15.17
CA VAL A 67 8.96 -2.81 14.04
C VAL A 67 7.93 -1.79 13.54
N VAL A 68 8.05 -1.40 12.26
CA VAL A 68 7.21 -0.36 11.66
C VAL A 68 6.43 -0.92 10.48
N PHE A 69 5.12 -0.80 10.52
CA PHE A 69 4.21 -1.14 9.42
C PHE A 69 3.78 0.15 8.71
N LEU A 70 4.24 0.34 7.48
CA LEU A 70 3.91 1.49 6.64
C LEU A 70 3.03 1.10 5.46
N ALA A 71 2.14 1.99 5.06
CA ALA A 71 1.42 1.83 3.81
C ALA A 71 2.40 1.67 2.64
N GLY A 72 2.09 0.73 1.73
CA GLY A 72 3.00 0.26 0.70
C GLY A 72 3.58 1.32 -0.24
N ASN A 73 2.88 2.43 -0.45
CA ASN A 73 3.37 3.55 -1.26
C ASN A 73 4.48 4.39 -0.59
N GLN A 74 4.93 4.01 0.61
CA GLN A 74 5.99 4.72 1.35
C GLN A 74 7.35 4.00 1.29
N PHE A 75 7.45 2.88 0.58
CA PHE A 75 8.68 2.09 0.47
C PHE A 75 9.91 2.92 0.08
N MET A 76 9.75 3.94 -0.75
CA MET A 76 10.83 4.75 -1.28
C MET A 76 11.51 5.64 -0.23
N VAL A 77 10.81 6.02 0.83
CA VAL A 77 11.39 6.87 1.90
C VAL A 77 12.15 6.04 2.94
N VAL A 78 11.86 4.75 3.06
CA VAL A 78 12.30 3.89 4.17
C VAL A 78 13.82 3.87 4.36
N PRO A 79 14.67 3.70 3.33
CA PRO A 79 16.11 3.64 3.53
C PRO A 79 16.69 4.91 4.15
N GLU A 80 16.25 6.08 3.66
CA GLU A 80 16.72 7.36 4.14
C GLU A 80 16.14 7.68 5.52
N LEU A 81 14.84 7.44 5.71
CA LEU A 81 14.13 7.66 6.96
C LEU A 81 14.74 6.84 8.11
N VAL A 82 14.95 5.54 7.89
CA VAL A 82 15.55 4.65 8.89
C VAL A 82 16.99 5.03 9.19
N LYS A 83 17.76 5.43 8.19
CA LYS A 83 19.13 5.91 8.39
C LYS A 83 19.17 7.17 9.27
N ALA A 84 18.33 8.16 8.95
CA ALA A 84 18.26 9.41 9.70
C ALA A 84 17.75 9.17 11.13
N PHE A 85 16.71 8.36 11.30
CA PHE A 85 16.20 7.96 12.61
C PHE A 85 17.29 7.31 13.49
N LYS A 86 18.05 6.35 12.94
CA LYS A 86 19.15 5.69 13.67
C LYS A 86 20.29 6.63 14.03
N ASN A 87 20.51 7.70 13.26
CA ASN A 87 21.48 8.74 13.60
C ASN A 87 21.00 9.59 14.76
N ALA A 88 19.71 9.93 14.79
CA ALA A 88 19.08 10.68 15.87
C ALA A 88 18.90 9.86 17.16
N HIS A 89 18.75 8.52 17.02
CA HIS A 89 18.53 7.58 18.11
C HIS A 89 19.54 6.43 18.06
N PRO A 90 20.81 6.65 18.42
CA PRO A 90 21.89 5.68 18.23
C PRO A 90 21.73 4.38 19.03
N ASP A 91 20.88 4.37 20.05
CA ASP A 91 20.57 3.18 20.84
C ASP A 91 19.57 2.24 20.15
N ILE A 92 18.79 2.74 19.15
CA ILE A 92 17.82 1.97 18.37
C ILE A 92 18.45 1.60 17.03
N ARG A 93 19.23 0.51 17.01
CA ARG A 93 20.02 0.11 15.84
C ARG A 93 19.34 -0.90 14.93
N ARG A 94 18.50 -1.76 15.49
CA ARG A 94 17.81 -2.83 14.77
C ARG A 94 16.36 -2.43 14.52
N VAL A 95 16.11 -1.98 13.31
CA VAL A 95 14.78 -1.54 12.84
C VAL A 95 14.33 -2.48 11.75
N PHE A 96 13.08 -2.91 11.80
CA PHE A 96 12.43 -3.66 10.74
C PHE A 96 11.20 -2.89 10.24
N VAL A 97 11.05 -2.78 8.92
CA VAL A 97 9.94 -2.06 8.29
C VAL A 97 9.28 -2.94 7.25
N GLU A 98 7.95 -3.02 7.28
CA GLU A 98 7.13 -3.60 6.22
C GLU A 98 6.36 -2.50 5.47
N THR A 99 6.34 -2.57 4.13
CA THR A 99 5.68 -1.59 3.25
C THR A 99 4.71 -2.29 2.29
N ILE A 100 3.68 -2.93 2.84
CA ILE A 100 2.66 -3.67 2.10
C ILE A 100 1.28 -3.04 2.29
N PRO A 101 0.23 -3.49 1.56
CA PRO A 101 -1.10 -2.90 1.69
C PRO A 101 -1.60 -2.87 3.14
N PRO A 102 -2.14 -1.75 3.63
CA PRO A 102 -2.58 -1.62 5.03
C PRO A 102 -3.60 -2.66 5.47
N GLY A 103 -4.41 -3.18 4.54
CA GLY A 103 -5.34 -4.28 4.84
C GLY A 103 -4.61 -5.59 5.16
N VAL A 104 -3.50 -5.86 4.47
CA VAL A 104 -2.66 -7.05 4.72
C VAL A 104 -1.91 -6.89 6.05
N LEU A 105 -1.37 -5.69 6.32
CA LEU A 105 -0.73 -5.38 7.61
C LEU A 105 -1.70 -5.56 8.79
N ALA A 106 -2.95 -5.11 8.64
CA ALA A 106 -3.98 -5.30 9.66
C ALA A 106 -4.29 -6.79 9.87
N GLN A 107 -4.44 -7.58 8.79
CA GLN A 107 -4.62 -9.02 8.89
C GLN A 107 -3.44 -9.73 9.56
N GLN A 108 -2.21 -9.27 9.32
CA GLN A 108 -1.02 -9.81 9.98
C GLN A 108 -1.10 -9.61 11.50
N ILE A 109 -1.58 -8.46 11.97
CA ILE A 109 -1.78 -8.21 13.40
C ILE A 109 -2.83 -9.18 13.97
N ASP A 110 -3.99 -9.29 13.31
CA ASP A 110 -5.09 -10.16 13.76
C ASP A 110 -4.72 -11.64 13.76
N GLN A 111 -4.01 -12.11 12.73
CA GLN A 111 -3.61 -13.50 12.56
C GLN A 111 -2.30 -13.84 13.28
N GLY A 112 -1.59 -12.83 13.79
CA GLY A 112 -0.30 -12.97 14.46
C GLY A 112 0.87 -13.30 13.53
N ALA A 113 0.68 -13.30 12.21
CA ALA A 113 1.75 -13.47 11.24
C ALA A 113 1.32 -13.12 9.80
N LEU A 114 2.28 -12.65 9.01
CA LEU A 114 2.22 -12.65 7.54
C LEU A 114 2.74 -14.00 7.03
N VAL A 115 2.01 -14.63 6.14
CA VAL A 115 2.39 -15.91 5.51
C VAL A 115 2.42 -15.73 4.00
N ILE A 116 3.58 -15.98 3.39
CA ILE A 116 3.81 -15.91 1.94
C ILE A 116 4.46 -17.21 1.52
N GLY A 117 3.69 -18.14 0.97
CA GLY A 117 4.19 -19.49 0.69
C GLY A 117 4.67 -20.18 1.97
N SER A 118 5.95 -20.54 2.03
CA SER A 118 6.59 -21.13 3.20
C SER A 118 7.19 -20.09 4.17
N LEU A 119 7.24 -18.81 3.78
CA LEU A 119 7.71 -17.75 4.65
C LEU A 119 6.64 -17.38 5.66
N ARG A 120 7.04 -17.29 6.93
CA ARG A 120 6.20 -16.79 8.02
C ARG A 120 6.94 -15.69 8.78
N ILE A 121 6.34 -14.50 8.87
CA ILE A 121 6.83 -13.36 9.65
C ILE A 121 5.82 -13.09 10.76
N SER A 122 6.22 -13.33 12.01
CA SER A 122 5.35 -13.20 13.19
C SER A 122 5.71 -12.00 14.07
N LEU A 123 6.40 -11.02 13.51
CA LEU A 123 6.74 -9.78 14.21
C LEU A 123 5.47 -8.98 14.50
N LYS A 124 5.38 -8.47 15.73
CA LYS A 124 4.32 -7.54 16.13
C LYS A 124 4.79 -6.13 15.86
N PRO A 125 3.97 -5.27 15.24
CA PRO A 125 4.35 -3.90 15.00
C PRO A 125 4.35 -3.06 16.28
N ASP A 126 5.28 -2.12 16.35
CA ASP A 126 5.32 -1.06 17.35
C ASP A 126 4.60 0.20 16.81
N VAL A 127 4.73 0.42 15.50
CA VAL A 127 4.13 1.56 14.79
C VAL A 127 3.34 1.06 13.59
N PHE A 128 2.18 1.66 13.37
CA PHE A 128 1.34 1.43 12.19
C PHE A 128 1.02 2.76 11.50
N ALA A 129 1.20 2.82 10.18
CA ALA A 129 0.90 4.02 9.41
C ALA A 129 0.10 3.69 8.14
N ALA A 130 -1.01 4.39 7.97
CA ALA A 130 -1.91 4.22 6.84
C ALA A 130 -2.67 5.51 6.54
N GLY A 131 -3.54 5.48 5.52
CA GLY A 131 -4.49 6.56 5.28
C GLY A 131 -5.42 6.78 6.50
N ALA A 132 -5.73 8.03 6.79
CA ALA A 132 -6.50 8.46 7.97
C ALA A 132 -7.80 7.67 8.17
N ALA A 133 -8.57 7.40 7.09
CA ALA A 133 -9.78 6.61 7.17
C ALA A 133 -9.55 5.16 7.61
N SER A 134 -8.40 4.57 7.27
CA SER A 134 -8.05 3.21 7.70
C SER A 134 -7.65 3.20 9.18
N ILE A 135 -6.86 4.17 9.63
CA ILE A 135 -6.50 4.31 11.04
C ILE A 135 -7.76 4.51 11.91
N LYS A 136 -8.65 5.42 11.50
CA LYS A 136 -9.91 5.66 12.21
C LYS A 136 -10.74 4.37 12.34
N ARG A 137 -10.95 3.65 11.23
CA ARG A 137 -11.71 2.39 11.24
C ARG A 137 -11.07 1.33 12.14
N LEU A 138 -9.75 1.13 12.07
CA LEU A 138 -9.04 0.16 12.91
C LEU A 138 -9.08 0.55 14.39
N GLN A 139 -9.02 1.84 14.70
CA GLN A 139 -9.19 2.34 16.06
C GLN A 139 -10.58 2.06 16.60
N GLU A 140 -11.62 2.33 15.80
CA GLU A 140 -13.02 2.05 16.18
C GLU A 140 -13.29 0.54 16.38
N GLN A 141 -12.68 -0.31 15.54
CA GLN A 141 -12.89 -1.76 15.58
C GLN A 141 -12.09 -2.47 16.68
N HIS A 142 -10.86 -2.03 16.95
CA HIS A 142 -9.91 -2.80 17.76
C HIS A 142 -9.31 -2.00 18.92
N GLY A 143 -9.35 -0.68 18.89
CA GLY A 143 -8.71 0.16 19.91
C GLY A 143 -7.17 0.05 19.96
N TRP A 144 -6.52 -0.29 18.83
CA TRP A 144 -5.10 -0.62 18.81
C TRP A 144 -4.17 0.55 19.11
N PHE A 145 -4.57 1.78 18.82
CA PHE A 145 -3.66 2.91 18.79
C PHE A 145 -3.73 3.75 20.07
N GLU A 146 -2.57 4.22 20.51
CA GLU A 146 -2.43 5.14 21.65
C GLU A 146 -2.40 6.60 21.19
N THR A 147 -1.43 6.90 20.33
CA THR A 147 -1.19 8.24 19.81
C THR A 147 -1.27 8.21 18.31
N THR A 148 -2.04 9.11 17.73
CA THR A 148 -2.16 9.25 16.29
C THR A 148 -1.79 10.65 15.86
N GLY A 149 -1.24 10.80 14.65
CA GLY A 149 -0.96 12.11 14.10
C GLY A 149 -0.74 12.08 12.60
N GLY A 150 -1.31 13.08 11.92
CA GLY A 150 -1.09 13.30 10.50
C GLY A 150 0.37 13.72 10.25
N TYR A 151 1.00 13.12 9.25
CA TYR A 151 2.41 13.39 8.94
C TYR A 151 2.69 13.60 7.45
N ALA A 152 1.83 13.16 6.56
CA ALA A 152 2.02 13.29 5.12
C ALA A 152 0.69 13.32 4.36
N SER A 153 0.72 13.82 3.15
CA SER A 153 -0.38 13.73 2.18
C SER A 153 0.12 13.29 0.81
N ASN A 154 -0.78 12.81 -0.04
CA ASN A 154 -0.45 12.39 -1.40
C ASN A 154 -1.64 12.58 -2.33
N ASP A 155 -1.36 13.06 -3.53
CA ASP A 155 -2.34 13.24 -4.58
C ASP A 155 -2.27 12.11 -5.62
N LEU A 156 -3.28 12.02 -6.47
CA LEU A 156 -3.28 11.13 -7.61
C LEU A 156 -2.70 11.83 -8.85
N VAL A 157 -2.05 11.02 -9.70
CA VAL A 157 -1.67 11.38 -11.07
C VAL A 157 -2.08 10.26 -12.00
N LEU A 158 -2.20 10.56 -13.29
CA LEU A 158 -2.42 9.55 -14.31
C LEU A 158 -1.07 9.22 -14.96
N MET A 159 -0.59 7.99 -14.77
CA MET A 159 0.62 7.48 -15.41
C MET A 159 0.26 6.87 -16.76
N VAL A 160 1.01 7.21 -17.80
CA VAL A 160 0.88 6.66 -19.15
C VAL A 160 2.25 6.26 -19.69
N ARG A 161 2.29 5.48 -20.77
CA ARG A 161 3.53 5.19 -21.47
C ARG A 161 4.12 6.47 -22.06
N LYS A 162 5.44 6.54 -22.18
CA LYS A 162 6.15 7.65 -22.81
C LYS A 162 5.61 7.95 -24.20
N GLY A 163 5.48 9.24 -24.50
CA GLY A 163 4.89 9.73 -25.75
C GLY A 163 3.37 9.65 -25.79
N ASN A 164 2.73 9.12 -24.75
CA ASN A 164 1.27 9.03 -24.61
C ASN A 164 0.56 8.61 -25.92
N PRO A 165 0.85 7.43 -26.46
CA PRO A 165 0.42 7.02 -27.81
C PRO A 165 -1.10 6.93 -27.98
N LYS A 166 -1.84 6.91 -26.88
CA LYS A 166 -3.32 6.93 -26.87
C LYS A 166 -3.90 8.32 -26.72
N HIS A 167 -3.07 9.36 -26.66
CA HIS A 167 -3.52 10.76 -26.49
C HIS A 167 -4.50 10.91 -25.34
N ILE A 168 -4.18 10.34 -24.20
CA ILE A 168 -4.99 10.42 -22.98
C ILE A 168 -4.72 11.78 -22.33
N GLY A 169 -5.75 12.60 -22.15
CA GLY A 169 -5.62 13.94 -21.56
C GLY A 169 -6.35 14.11 -20.23
N SER A 170 -7.21 13.16 -19.87
CA SER A 170 -8.06 13.26 -18.68
C SER A 170 -8.50 11.90 -18.14
N LEU A 171 -9.12 11.91 -16.96
CA LEU A 171 -9.75 10.70 -16.40
C LEU A 171 -10.92 10.21 -17.27
N ASN A 172 -11.60 11.10 -18.00
CA ASN A 172 -12.69 10.71 -18.88
C ASN A 172 -12.23 9.84 -20.06
N ASP A 173 -10.99 10.05 -20.54
CA ASP A 173 -10.43 9.25 -21.63
C ASP A 173 -10.22 7.78 -21.26
N LEU A 174 -10.17 7.47 -19.97
CA LEU A 174 -10.05 6.12 -19.47
C LEU A 174 -11.30 5.26 -19.76
N ALA A 175 -12.45 5.89 -20.03
CA ALA A 175 -13.67 5.18 -20.44
C ALA A 175 -13.67 4.73 -21.91
N ARG A 176 -12.74 5.22 -22.73
CA ARG A 176 -12.63 4.85 -24.14
C ARG A 176 -12.38 3.35 -24.31
N ALA A 177 -13.00 2.75 -25.31
CA ALA A 177 -12.90 1.31 -25.58
C ALA A 177 -11.48 0.88 -26.01
N ASP A 178 -10.72 1.78 -26.67
CA ASP A 178 -9.37 1.53 -27.15
C ASP A 178 -8.28 1.77 -26.09
N VAL A 179 -8.62 2.17 -24.87
CA VAL A 179 -7.71 2.42 -23.75
C VAL A 179 -7.79 1.27 -22.75
N ARG A 180 -6.67 0.64 -22.47
CA ARG A 180 -6.55 -0.38 -21.42
C ARG A 180 -5.97 0.25 -20.15
N ILE A 181 -6.46 -0.16 -18.98
CA ILE A 181 -6.15 0.49 -17.71
C ILE A 181 -5.68 -0.54 -16.69
N ALA A 182 -4.65 -0.20 -15.91
CA ALA A 182 -4.40 -0.86 -14.63
C ALA A 182 -5.13 -0.10 -13.52
N MET A 183 -5.80 -0.82 -12.65
CA MET A 183 -6.52 -0.27 -11.52
C MET A 183 -6.18 -1.03 -10.25
N PRO A 184 -5.81 -0.35 -9.15
CA PRO A 184 -5.65 -0.99 -7.85
C PRO A 184 -6.92 -1.73 -7.43
N ASN A 185 -6.77 -2.93 -6.86
CA ASN A 185 -7.89 -3.78 -6.50
C ASN A 185 -8.63 -3.22 -5.28
N PRO A 186 -9.92 -2.87 -5.41
CA PRO A 186 -10.68 -2.27 -4.31
C PRO A 186 -10.93 -3.21 -3.13
N ALA A 187 -10.71 -4.51 -3.28
CA ALA A 187 -10.89 -5.49 -2.21
C ALA A 187 -9.89 -5.31 -1.05
N PHE A 188 -8.66 -4.84 -1.36
CA PHE A 188 -7.61 -4.69 -0.34
C PHE A 188 -6.77 -3.41 -0.47
N GLU A 189 -6.90 -2.65 -1.57
CA GLU A 189 -6.09 -1.45 -1.84
C GLU A 189 -6.84 -0.17 -1.48
N GLY A 190 -6.32 0.58 -0.51
CA GLY A 190 -6.93 1.84 -0.07
C GLY A 190 -6.97 2.93 -1.15
N ILE A 191 -5.97 2.98 -2.02
CA ILE A 191 -5.90 3.92 -3.16
C ILE A 191 -7.09 3.75 -4.12
N ALA A 192 -7.62 2.53 -4.27
CA ALA A 192 -8.74 2.27 -5.18
C ALA A 192 -9.97 3.13 -4.88
N ARG A 193 -10.23 3.43 -3.60
CA ARG A 193 -11.33 4.32 -3.20
C ARG A 193 -11.06 5.76 -3.61
N GLN A 194 -9.83 6.22 -3.47
CA GLN A 194 -9.42 7.58 -3.86
C GLN A 194 -9.56 7.77 -5.38
N ILE A 195 -9.13 6.78 -6.15
CA ILE A 195 -9.25 6.80 -7.61
C ILE A 195 -10.73 6.78 -8.04
N GLN A 196 -11.56 5.92 -7.44
CA GLN A 196 -12.99 5.90 -7.74
C GLN A 196 -13.68 7.23 -7.40
N ALA A 197 -13.30 7.86 -6.28
CA ALA A 197 -13.79 9.19 -5.93
C ALA A 197 -13.36 10.25 -6.98
N ALA A 198 -12.14 10.14 -7.51
CA ALA A 198 -11.68 11.01 -8.61
C ALA A 198 -12.48 10.78 -9.90
N TYR A 199 -12.81 9.53 -10.24
CA TYR A 199 -13.72 9.25 -11.38
C TYR A 199 -15.09 9.88 -11.21
N VAL A 200 -15.66 9.78 -10.00
CA VAL A 200 -16.97 10.41 -9.71
C VAL A 200 -16.89 11.93 -9.83
N LYS A 201 -15.83 12.56 -9.38
CA LYS A 201 -15.62 14.00 -9.52
C LYS A 201 -15.41 14.43 -10.98
N ALA A 202 -14.77 13.61 -11.80
CA ALA A 202 -14.43 13.92 -13.19
C ALA A 202 -15.61 13.71 -14.17
N GLY A 203 -16.39 12.64 -13.99
CA GLY A 203 -17.44 12.26 -14.94
C GLY A 203 -18.66 11.60 -14.29
N GLY A 204 -18.83 11.79 -12.99
CA GLY A 204 -19.95 11.22 -12.25
C GLY A 204 -19.89 9.71 -12.08
N GLU A 205 -20.94 9.15 -11.53
CA GLU A 205 -21.06 7.72 -11.32
C GLU A 205 -21.04 6.92 -12.64
N SER A 206 -21.41 7.56 -13.77
CA SER A 206 -21.32 6.96 -15.10
C SER A 206 -19.88 6.62 -15.49
N LEU A 207 -18.94 7.53 -15.25
CA LEU A 207 -17.50 7.28 -15.51
C LEU A 207 -16.96 6.16 -14.61
N ARG A 208 -17.27 6.20 -13.31
CA ARG A 208 -16.86 5.15 -12.39
C ARG A 208 -17.35 3.77 -12.84
N ARG A 209 -18.63 3.65 -13.19
CA ARG A 209 -19.21 2.38 -13.67
C ARG A 209 -18.59 1.92 -14.99
N ALA A 210 -18.40 2.84 -15.94
CA ALA A 210 -17.76 2.49 -17.21
C ALA A 210 -16.39 1.83 -16.99
N ILE A 211 -15.57 2.37 -16.08
CA ILE A 211 -14.22 1.88 -15.81
C ILE A 211 -14.23 0.65 -14.89
N MET A 212 -14.96 0.71 -13.77
CA MET A 212 -14.86 -0.30 -12.72
C MET A 212 -15.78 -1.50 -12.95
N ASP A 213 -16.90 -1.32 -13.60
CA ASP A 213 -17.88 -2.40 -13.79
C ASP A 213 -17.82 -2.95 -15.22
N VAL A 214 -17.94 -2.09 -16.24
CA VAL A 214 -17.96 -2.53 -17.64
C VAL A 214 -16.59 -2.98 -18.11
N LYS A 215 -15.58 -2.10 -18.04
CA LYS A 215 -14.22 -2.40 -18.53
C LYS A 215 -13.49 -3.45 -17.70
N THR A 216 -13.82 -3.62 -16.42
CA THR A 216 -13.31 -4.74 -15.62
C THR A 216 -13.91 -6.06 -16.11
N LYS A 217 -15.19 -6.09 -16.44
CA LYS A 217 -15.88 -7.28 -16.93
C LYS A 217 -15.37 -7.71 -18.33
N ASP A 218 -15.07 -6.74 -19.20
CA ASP A 218 -14.55 -7.02 -20.54
C ASP A 218 -13.01 -7.22 -20.57
N GLY A 219 -12.32 -7.07 -19.43
CA GLY A 219 -10.88 -7.29 -19.29
C GLY A 219 -10.01 -6.13 -19.79
N THR A 220 -10.59 -4.97 -20.11
CA THR A 220 -9.81 -3.77 -20.49
C THR A 220 -9.44 -2.89 -19.30
N THR A 221 -10.05 -3.10 -18.14
CA THR A 221 -9.51 -2.67 -16.84
C THR A 221 -8.96 -3.89 -16.11
N ILE A 222 -7.64 -3.92 -15.87
CA ILE A 222 -6.93 -4.99 -15.19
C ILE A 222 -6.72 -4.57 -13.74
N LEU A 223 -7.29 -5.35 -12.80
CA LEU A 223 -7.08 -5.12 -11.37
C LEU A 223 -5.73 -5.67 -10.93
N THR A 224 -5.03 -4.95 -10.06
CA THR A 224 -3.81 -5.46 -9.42
C THR A 224 -4.13 -6.69 -8.55
N GLN A 225 -3.23 -7.64 -8.50
CA GLN A 225 -3.44 -8.91 -7.80
C GLN A 225 -2.92 -8.87 -6.36
N ILE A 226 -1.83 -8.15 -6.13
CA ILE A 226 -1.11 -8.16 -4.85
C ILE A 226 -0.94 -6.74 -4.32
N HIS A 227 -0.46 -5.82 -5.16
CA HIS A 227 -0.14 -4.47 -4.75
C HIS A 227 -0.39 -3.46 -5.89
N HIS A 228 -0.87 -2.25 -5.56
CA HIS A 228 -1.11 -1.18 -6.56
C HIS A 228 0.17 -0.77 -7.32
N ARG A 229 1.37 -1.01 -6.78
CA ARG A 229 2.65 -0.80 -7.47
C ARG A 229 2.78 -1.64 -8.76
N GLN A 230 2.02 -2.73 -8.90
CA GLN A 230 1.93 -3.49 -10.15
C GLN A 230 1.41 -2.66 -11.32
N SER A 231 0.71 -1.55 -11.06
CA SER A 231 0.23 -0.64 -12.11
C SER A 231 1.36 -0.12 -13.00
N ALA A 232 2.49 0.27 -12.41
CA ALA A 232 3.66 0.69 -13.16
C ALA A 232 4.25 -0.45 -13.99
N ALA A 233 4.34 -1.65 -13.43
CA ALA A 233 4.82 -2.84 -14.14
C ALA A 233 3.96 -3.16 -15.36
N TYR A 234 2.64 -3.08 -15.26
CA TYR A 234 1.72 -3.31 -16.37
C TYR A 234 1.89 -2.26 -17.50
N ILE A 235 2.14 -0.99 -17.16
CA ILE A 235 2.44 0.05 -18.15
C ILE A 235 3.77 -0.24 -18.86
N LEU A 236 4.83 -0.53 -18.12
CA LEU A 236 6.16 -0.80 -18.65
C LEU A 236 6.18 -2.06 -19.53
N ALA A 237 5.42 -3.07 -19.17
CA ALA A 237 5.23 -4.27 -19.97
C ALA A 237 4.32 -4.07 -21.21
N GLY A 238 3.71 -2.89 -21.38
CA GLY A 238 2.77 -2.62 -22.46
C GLY A 238 1.43 -3.35 -22.35
N ALA A 239 1.12 -3.91 -21.19
CA ALA A 239 -0.14 -4.61 -20.93
C ALA A 239 -1.32 -3.65 -20.84
N VAL A 240 -1.07 -2.42 -20.39
CA VAL A 240 -2.05 -1.33 -20.29
C VAL A 240 -1.49 -0.03 -20.86
N ASP A 241 -2.38 0.93 -21.14
CA ASP A 241 -2.03 2.24 -21.70
C ASP A 241 -1.91 3.31 -20.61
N ALA A 242 -2.66 3.16 -19.51
CA ALA A 242 -2.72 4.12 -18.42
C ALA A 242 -3.00 3.46 -17.08
N ALA A 243 -2.62 4.15 -16.00
CA ALA A 243 -2.98 3.82 -14.64
C ALA A 243 -3.04 5.07 -13.76
N PRO A 244 -4.13 5.33 -13.04
CA PRO A 244 -4.10 6.26 -11.93
C PRO A 244 -3.23 5.68 -10.80
N VAL A 245 -2.30 6.48 -10.30
CA VAL A 245 -1.34 6.09 -9.26
C VAL A 245 -1.15 7.24 -8.27
N TRP A 246 -0.49 6.98 -7.15
CA TRP A 246 -0.01 8.06 -6.29
C TRP A 246 1.03 8.90 -7.01
N SER A 247 1.01 10.22 -6.81
CA SER A 247 1.98 11.15 -7.43
C SER A 247 3.41 10.78 -7.06
N THR A 248 3.66 10.40 -5.81
CA THR A 248 4.98 9.97 -5.34
C THR A 248 5.50 8.73 -6.05
N GLU A 249 4.64 7.77 -6.34
CA GLU A 249 5.01 6.56 -7.09
C GLU A 249 5.29 6.87 -8.55
N GLY A 250 4.48 7.73 -9.16
CA GLY A 250 4.72 8.21 -10.51
C GLY A 250 6.08 8.94 -10.63
N GLU A 251 6.36 9.87 -9.73
CA GLU A 251 7.64 10.58 -9.70
C GLU A 251 8.82 9.64 -9.39
N TYR A 252 8.61 8.62 -8.57
CA TYR A 252 9.62 7.60 -8.32
C TYR A 252 9.97 6.82 -9.59
N GLN A 253 8.97 6.40 -10.39
CA GLN A 253 9.20 5.74 -11.67
C GLN A 253 9.99 6.63 -12.65
N LYS A 254 9.70 7.94 -12.69
CA LYS A 254 10.49 8.90 -13.48
C LYS A 254 11.94 9.00 -13.02
N ARG A 255 12.18 9.05 -11.71
CA ARG A 255 13.54 9.09 -11.13
C ARG A 255 14.35 7.84 -11.46
N LEU A 256 13.69 6.69 -11.61
CA LEU A 256 14.32 5.44 -12.07
C LEU A 256 14.62 5.44 -13.57
N GLY A 257 14.20 6.46 -14.32
CA GLY A 257 14.40 6.55 -15.76
C GLY A 257 13.46 5.66 -16.57
N HIS A 258 12.36 5.21 -15.99
CA HIS A 258 11.38 4.40 -16.70
C HIS A 258 10.65 5.21 -17.77
N GLU A 259 10.31 4.55 -18.88
CA GLU A 259 9.68 5.13 -20.06
C GLU A 259 8.17 5.39 -19.84
N ILE A 260 7.89 6.36 -18.95
CA ILE A 260 6.52 6.79 -18.59
C ILE A 260 6.39 8.32 -18.65
N GLU A 261 5.16 8.77 -18.73
CA GLU A 261 4.77 10.17 -18.53
C GLU A 261 3.69 10.27 -17.47
N LEU A 262 3.64 11.42 -16.80
CA LEU A 262 2.65 11.72 -15.77
C LEU A 262 1.78 12.88 -16.25
N LEU A 263 0.48 12.67 -16.20
CA LEU A 263 -0.53 13.68 -16.51
C LEU A 263 -1.19 14.12 -15.21
N SER A 264 -1.23 15.41 -14.98
CA SER A 264 -1.87 15.98 -13.79
C SER A 264 -3.38 15.79 -13.85
N ILE A 265 -3.97 15.39 -12.74
CA ILE A 265 -5.41 15.39 -12.54
C ILE A 265 -5.81 16.76 -11.97
N PRO A 266 -6.74 17.50 -12.58
CA PRO A 266 -7.17 18.80 -12.05
C PRO A 266 -7.58 18.71 -10.58
N GLN A 267 -7.20 19.68 -9.75
CA GLN A 267 -7.43 19.67 -8.29
C GLN A 267 -8.89 19.40 -7.92
N ALA A 268 -9.85 19.98 -8.66
CA ALA A 268 -11.27 19.76 -8.43
C ALA A 268 -11.74 18.32 -8.65
N GLN A 269 -10.98 17.56 -9.44
CA GLN A 269 -11.25 16.14 -9.75
C GLN A 269 -10.35 15.20 -8.94
N ASN A 270 -9.26 15.71 -8.35
CA ASN A 270 -8.30 14.90 -7.60
C ASN A 270 -8.85 14.47 -6.25
N SER A 271 -8.17 13.51 -5.65
CA SER A 271 -8.45 13.02 -4.30
C SER A 271 -7.13 12.93 -3.54
N THR A 272 -6.98 13.75 -2.51
CA THR A 272 -5.79 13.80 -1.65
C THR A 272 -5.97 12.83 -0.49
N ALA A 273 -5.03 11.91 -0.31
CA ALA A 273 -4.97 11.09 0.88
C ALA A 273 -4.19 11.81 1.99
N GLN A 274 -4.68 11.69 3.22
CA GLN A 274 -3.97 12.06 4.42
C GLN A 274 -3.44 10.80 5.10
N TYR A 275 -2.17 10.78 5.47
CA TYR A 275 -1.55 9.67 6.19
C TYR A 275 -1.41 10.00 7.65
N VAL A 276 -1.76 9.02 8.47
CA VAL A 276 -1.66 9.07 9.93
C VAL A 276 -0.74 7.94 10.37
N MET A 277 0.15 8.27 11.28
CA MET A 277 1.02 7.32 11.97
C MET A 277 0.58 7.19 13.42
N ALA A 278 0.64 5.98 13.94
CA ALA A 278 0.17 5.65 15.26
C ALA A 278 1.12 4.67 15.97
N ALA A 279 1.42 4.94 17.23
CA ALA A 279 2.02 3.94 18.11
C ALA A 279 0.95 2.92 18.50
N ILE A 280 1.32 1.65 18.52
CA ILE A 280 0.43 0.56 18.93
C ILE A 280 0.44 0.44 20.46
N ARG A 281 -0.73 0.40 21.07
CA ARG A 281 -0.91 0.32 22.54
C ARG A 281 -0.21 -0.88 23.17
N SER A 282 -0.21 -2.02 22.48
CA SER A 282 0.45 -3.25 22.91
C SER A 282 1.84 -3.44 22.30
N ALA A 283 2.49 -2.36 21.88
CA ALA A 283 3.81 -2.40 21.25
C ALA A 283 4.84 -3.07 22.16
N PRO A 284 5.61 -4.05 21.65
CA PRO A 284 6.73 -4.64 22.40
C PRO A 284 7.81 -3.62 22.76
N HIS A 285 8.03 -2.61 21.90
CA HIS A 285 9.07 -1.58 22.05
C HIS A 285 8.45 -0.18 22.08
N HIS A 286 7.63 0.08 23.11
CA HIS A 286 6.82 1.28 23.22
C HIS A 286 7.61 2.59 23.13
N GLU A 287 8.76 2.70 23.83
CA GLU A 287 9.61 3.91 23.79
C GLU A 287 10.18 4.14 22.38
N SER A 288 10.62 3.06 21.70
CA SER A 288 11.09 3.15 20.33
C SER A 288 9.98 3.58 19.37
N ALA A 289 8.74 3.11 19.61
CA ALA A 289 7.57 3.52 18.82
C ALA A 289 7.28 5.02 18.94
N GLN A 290 7.26 5.54 20.16
CA GLN A 290 7.06 6.97 20.41
C GLN A 290 8.17 7.82 19.78
N ALA A 291 9.44 7.42 19.98
CA ALA A 291 10.58 8.13 19.40
C ALA A 291 10.49 8.16 17.86
N PHE A 292 10.05 7.07 17.21
CA PHE A 292 9.90 7.04 15.76
C PHE A 292 8.76 7.93 15.26
N VAL A 293 7.60 7.90 15.94
CA VAL A 293 6.45 8.77 15.59
C VAL A 293 6.81 10.24 15.72
N GLU A 294 7.55 10.62 16.76
CA GLU A 294 8.03 11.99 16.98
C GLU A 294 9.07 12.37 15.91
N PHE A 295 10.01 11.47 15.62
CA PHE A 295 11.03 11.71 14.59
C PHE A 295 10.40 11.96 13.21
N VAL A 296 9.40 11.17 12.81
CA VAL A 296 8.70 11.39 11.52
C VAL A 296 8.04 12.77 11.45
N LYS A 297 7.57 13.29 12.57
CA LYS A 297 6.97 14.64 12.66
C LYS A 297 8.01 15.76 12.79
N SER A 298 9.25 15.44 13.08
CA SER A 298 10.33 16.43 13.20
C SER A 298 10.62 17.11 11.85
N PRO A 299 11.29 18.28 11.85
CA PRO A 299 11.69 18.93 10.60
C PRO A 299 12.51 18.04 9.67
N GLU A 300 13.40 17.19 10.22
CA GLU A 300 14.22 16.24 9.45
C GLU A 300 13.36 15.13 8.82
N GLY A 301 12.47 14.51 9.58
CA GLY A 301 11.54 13.50 9.06
C GLY A 301 10.62 14.07 7.98
N GLN A 302 10.10 15.26 8.19
CA GLN A 302 9.23 15.95 7.21
C GLN A 302 9.99 16.35 5.94
N GLU A 303 11.28 16.75 6.05
CA GLU A 303 12.12 17.02 4.88
C GLU A 303 12.32 15.77 4.02
N ILE A 304 12.53 14.61 4.65
CA ILE A 304 12.67 13.35 3.93
C ILE A 304 11.38 13.05 3.16
N TYR A 305 10.20 13.13 3.79
CA TYR A 305 8.94 12.90 3.08
C TYR A 305 8.74 13.87 1.92
N ARG A 306 9.02 15.16 2.12
CA ARG A 306 8.92 16.20 1.08
C ARG A 306 9.86 15.93 -0.10
N LYS A 307 11.09 15.50 0.17
CA LYS A 307 12.08 15.11 -0.86
C LYS A 307 11.54 14.02 -1.79
N TYR A 308 10.72 13.10 -1.28
CA TYR A 308 10.11 12.03 -2.06
C TYR A 308 8.75 12.43 -2.66
N GLY A 309 8.33 13.68 -2.53
CA GLY A 309 7.15 14.23 -3.19
C GLY A 309 5.85 14.12 -2.37
N PHE A 310 5.94 13.74 -1.10
CA PHE A 310 4.79 13.80 -0.21
C PHE A 310 4.50 15.24 0.19
N GLY A 311 3.22 15.59 0.24
CA GLY A 311 2.76 16.86 0.82
C GLY A 311 2.73 16.80 2.35
N PRO A 312 2.52 17.97 3.01
CA PRO A 312 2.42 18.04 4.46
C PRO A 312 1.21 17.26 5.00
N GLY A 313 1.38 16.68 6.18
CA GLY A 313 0.26 16.09 6.91
C GLY A 313 -0.62 17.18 7.51
N GLN A 314 -1.92 16.96 7.51
CA GLN A 314 -2.82 17.78 8.31
C GLN A 314 -2.77 17.30 9.76
N SER A 315 -2.86 18.21 10.72
CA SER A 315 -3.01 17.90 12.15
C SER A 315 -4.40 17.26 12.37
N ALA A 316 -4.54 16.00 11.99
CA ALA A 316 -5.73 15.24 12.32
C ALA A 316 -5.57 14.70 13.73
N HIS A 317 -6.07 15.46 14.72
CA HIS A 317 -6.40 14.86 16.01
C HIS A 317 -7.58 13.91 15.75
N VAL A 318 -7.38 12.62 15.91
CA VAL A 318 -8.50 11.72 16.18
C VAL A 318 -8.90 12.09 17.61
N GLU A 319 -9.95 12.88 17.75
CA GLU A 319 -10.53 13.18 19.06
C GLU A 319 -10.78 11.85 19.76
N ASP A 320 -10.31 11.76 21.00
CA ASP A 320 -10.61 10.66 21.89
C ASP A 320 -12.15 10.52 22.00
N ALA A 321 -12.70 9.50 21.39
CA ALA A 321 -14.08 9.10 21.57
C ALA A 321 -14.26 8.42 22.96
N ALA A 322 -13.72 9.06 24.00
CA ALA A 322 -13.85 8.66 25.39
C ALA A 322 -14.41 9.84 26.19
N GLY A 323 -15.68 10.18 25.92
CA GLY A 323 -16.34 11.23 26.69
C GLY A 323 -17.79 11.44 26.25
N ASP A 324 -18.66 10.47 26.47
CA ASP A 324 -20.05 10.68 26.89
C ASP A 324 -20.73 9.32 27.14
N ARG A 325 -20.48 8.80 28.33
CA ARG A 325 -21.44 7.92 29.01
C ARG A 325 -21.68 8.51 30.39
N GLN A 326 -22.63 9.40 30.46
CA GLN A 326 -23.41 9.66 31.68
C GLN A 326 -24.81 9.08 31.50
#